data_5725b095567336c3ce82e0a43a08e079
#
_entry.id   5725b095567336c3ce82e0a43a08e079
#
_cell.length_a   1.000
_cell.length_b   1.000
_cell.length_c   1.000
_cell.angle_alpha   90.00
_cell.angle_beta   90.00
_cell.angle_gamma   90.00
#
_symmetry.space_group_name_H-M   'P 1'
#
loop_
_entity.id
_entity.type
_entity.pdbx_description
1 polymer ?
#
loop_
_entity_poly.entity_id
_entity_poly.type
_entity_poly.pdbx_seq_one_letter_code
_entity_poly.pdbx_strand_id
1 'polypeptide(L)'
;MQNIVLVGSSGHAKVVIDIVERQARYRIVGLIDAFRNVGETTLGYGVLGSESDLTALAAEHDLKGVIVAIGDNSVRAKVTAKVADICASLPLPFVSAVHPSASIGKETTIGAGTVVMAGAVINPACRIGRGCIVNTRASLDHDSVMEDYSSLAPGVTTGGNCHIGSHAAVSIGAVLRHGIAIGEHSVVGAGSLVLSAVEAFSIAYGSPAKKVRDRQPGDKYL
;
A
#
# COMPACT_ATOMS: atom_id res chain seq x y z
N MET A 1 21.55 10.69 1.64
CA MET A 1 20.34 9.88 1.53
C MET A 1 20.60 8.53 2.16
N GLN A 2 19.61 7.93 2.82
CA GLN A 2 19.72 6.59 3.42
C GLN A 2 19.47 5.52 2.35
N ASN A 3 20.29 4.47 2.33
CA ASN A 3 20.14 3.37 1.40
C ASN A 3 18.94 2.51 1.79
N ILE A 4 18.10 2.18 0.83
CA ILE A 4 16.96 1.27 0.99
C ILE A 4 16.90 0.26 -0.15
N VAL A 5 16.16 -0.82 0.08
CA VAL A 5 15.83 -1.80 -0.94
C VAL A 5 14.31 -1.90 -1.07
N LEU A 6 13.83 -2.21 -2.28
CA LEU A 6 12.42 -2.52 -2.52
C LEU A 6 12.24 -4.03 -2.66
N VAL A 7 11.22 -4.58 -2.00
CA VAL A 7 10.80 -5.98 -2.16
C VAL A 7 9.61 -6.04 -3.12
N GLY A 8 9.81 -6.69 -4.25
CA GLY A 8 8.94 -6.70 -5.43
C GLY A 8 9.48 -5.84 -6.55
N SER A 9 9.29 -6.29 -7.79
CA SER A 9 9.88 -5.68 -9.00
C SER A 9 8.88 -5.51 -10.16
N SER A 10 7.58 -5.70 -9.89
CA SER A 10 6.49 -5.66 -10.87
C SER A 10 5.96 -4.23 -11.14
N GLY A 11 4.77 -4.11 -11.73
CA GLY A 11 4.17 -2.82 -12.08
C GLY A 11 4.02 -1.85 -10.90
N HIS A 12 3.64 -2.33 -9.72
CA HIS A 12 3.53 -1.49 -8.53
C HIS A 12 4.90 -0.95 -8.08
N ALA A 13 5.95 -1.76 -8.18
CA ALA A 13 7.31 -1.34 -7.86
C ALA A 13 7.76 -0.15 -8.72
N LYS A 14 7.36 -0.08 -9.98
CA LYS A 14 7.68 1.08 -10.84
C LYS A 14 7.15 2.40 -10.26
N VAL A 15 5.93 2.38 -9.73
CA VAL A 15 5.33 3.57 -9.11
C VAL A 15 6.04 3.92 -7.80
N VAL A 16 6.38 2.92 -6.98
CA VAL A 16 7.12 3.14 -5.74
C VAL A 16 8.52 3.70 -6.02
N ILE A 17 9.23 3.21 -7.05
CA ILE A 17 10.53 3.75 -7.49
C ILE A 17 10.40 5.24 -7.81
N ASP A 18 9.44 5.63 -8.67
CA ASP A 18 9.22 7.03 -9.06
C ASP A 18 8.94 7.93 -7.83
N ILE A 19 8.14 7.43 -6.87
CA ILE A 19 7.85 8.16 -5.63
C ILE A 19 9.12 8.37 -4.81
N VAL A 20 9.91 7.32 -4.59
CA VAL A 20 11.13 7.38 -3.77
C VAL A 20 12.15 8.33 -4.38
N GLU A 21 12.33 8.28 -5.71
CA GLU A 21 13.22 9.18 -6.43
C GLU A 21 12.79 10.64 -6.29
N ARG A 22 11.49 10.93 -6.48
CA ARG A 22 10.93 12.29 -6.36
C ARG A 22 10.94 12.82 -4.92
N GLN A 23 10.75 11.93 -3.95
CA GLN A 23 10.82 12.29 -2.53
C GLN A 23 12.25 12.67 -2.12
N ALA A 24 13.28 12.16 -2.79
CA ALA A 24 14.70 12.44 -2.60
C ALA A 24 15.21 12.28 -1.14
N ARG A 25 14.52 11.45 -0.36
CA ARG A 25 14.88 11.12 1.03
C ARG A 25 15.75 9.88 1.11
N TYR A 26 15.50 8.92 0.25
CA TYR A 26 16.16 7.61 0.22
C TYR A 26 16.88 7.40 -1.11
N ARG A 27 17.88 6.50 -1.08
CA ARG A 27 18.55 5.99 -2.26
C ARG A 27 18.20 4.53 -2.42
N ILE A 28 17.55 4.16 -3.51
CA ILE A 28 17.29 2.77 -3.85
C ILE A 28 18.61 2.14 -4.30
N VAL A 29 19.02 1.03 -3.67
CA VAL A 29 20.23 0.29 -4.08
C VAL A 29 19.90 -0.85 -5.03
N GLY A 30 18.68 -1.36 -5.01
CA GLY A 30 18.21 -2.41 -5.88
C GLY A 30 16.87 -2.99 -5.44
N LEU A 31 16.50 -4.10 -6.04
CA LEU A 31 15.24 -4.80 -5.85
C LEU A 31 15.48 -6.20 -5.29
N ILE A 32 14.54 -6.69 -4.50
CA ILE A 32 14.46 -8.06 -4.01
C ILE A 32 13.24 -8.71 -4.67
N ASP A 33 13.42 -9.85 -5.33
CA ASP A 33 12.30 -10.56 -5.96
C ASP A 33 12.62 -12.05 -6.06
N ALA A 34 11.75 -12.90 -5.49
CA ALA A 34 11.93 -14.35 -5.48
C ALA A 34 11.61 -15.02 -6.84
N PHE A 35 10.99 -14.29 -7.77
CA PHE A 35 10.52 -14.82 -9.05
C PHE A 35 11.31 -14.30 -10.27
N ARG A 36 12.29 -13.45 -10.03
CA ARG A 36 13.14 -12.89 -11.09
C ARG A 36 14.61 -13.19 -10.82
N ASN A 37 15.36 -13.30 -11.91
CA ASN A 37 16.80 -13.58 -11.83
C ASN A 37 17.58 -12.35 -11.37
N VAL A 38 18.67 -12.58 -10.64
CA VAL A 38 19.63 -11.54 -10.29
C VAL A 38 20.16 -10.87 -11.56
N GLY A 39 20.19 -9.55 -11.55
CA GLY A 39 20.61 -8.73 -12.70
C GLY A 39 19.48 -8.31 -13.62
N GLU A 40 18.30 -8.91 -13.58
CA GLU A 40 17.14 -8.37 -14.27
C GLU A 40 16.77 -6.99 -13.70
N THR A 41 16.28 -6.08 -14.54
CA THR A 41 16.08 -4.68 -14.12
C THR A 41 14.62 -4.23 -14.21
N THR A 42 14.25 -3.27 -13.34
CA THR A 42 13.01 -2.49 -13.41
C THR A 42 13.37 -1.02 -13.23
N LEU A 43 13.07 -0.17 -14.21
CA LEU A 43 13.43 1.26 -14.23
C LEU A 43 14.90 1.53 -13.86
N GLY A 44 15.83 0.69 -14.36
CA GLY A 44 17.26 0.84 -14.14
C GLY A 44 17.78 0.23 -12.83
N TYR A 45 16.92 -0.25 -11.94
CA TYR A 45 17.31 -0.94 -10.70
C TYR A 45 17.37 -2.45 -10.90
N GLY A 46 18.52 -3.05 -10.56
CA GLY A 46 18.74 -4.49 -10.67
C GLY A 46 18.09 -5.27 -9.53
N VAL A 47 17.64 -6.49 -9.85
CA VAL A 47 17.32 -7.50 -8.84
C VAL A 47 18.64 -7.98 -8.23
N LEU A 48 18.76 -7.88 -6.90
CA LEU A 48 19.97 -8.23 -6.13
C LEU A 48 19.88 -9.65 -5.57
N GLY A 49 18.69 -10.18 -5.41
CA GLY A 49 18.43 -11.49 -4.82
C GLY A 49 16.97 -11.65 -4.42
N SER A 50 16.71 -12.62 -3.56
CA SER A 50 15.43 -12.92 -2.94
C SER A 50 15.38 -12.42 -1.48
N GLU A 51 14.25 -12.60 -0.80
CA GLU A 51 14.13 -12.20 0.61
C GLU A 51 15.13 -12.91 1.51
N SER A 52 15.56 -14.16 1.18
CA SER A 52 16.55 -14.90 1.95
C SER A 52 17.96 -14.25 1.96
N ASP A 53 18.25 -13.43 0.96
CA ASP A 53 19.54 -12.76 0.81
C ASP A 53 19.59 -11.42 1.56
N LEU A 54 18.45 -10.96 2.09
CA LEU A 54 18.28 -9.61 2.63
C LEU A 54 19.24 -9.30 3.78
N THR A 55 19.55 -10.28 4.63
CA THR A 55 20.51 -10.10 5.74
C THR A 55 21.92 -9.77 5.25
N ALA A 56 22.40 -10.51 4.25
CA ALA A 56 23.70 -10.26 3.63
C ALA A 56 23.74 -8.93 2.89
N LEU A 57 22.70 -8.67 2.09
CA LEU A 57 22.56 -7.43 1.33
C LEU A 57 22.44 -6.20 2.24
N ALA A 58 21.81 -6.34 3.41
CA ALA A 58 21.71 -5.25 4.38
C ALA A 58 23.08 -4.80 4.88
N ALA A 59 24.00 -5.75 5.13
CA ALA A 59 25.37 -5.47 5.53
C ALA A 59 26.21 -4.92 4.36
N GLU A 60 26.12 -5.55 3.18
CA GLU A 60 26.89 -5.18 1.99
C GLU A 60 26.57 -3.75 1.51
N HIS A 61 25.31 -3.37 1.48
CA HIS A 61 24.85 -2.10 0.97
C HIS A 61 24.54 -1.04 2.05
N ASP A 62 24.85 -1.34 3.32
CA ASP A 62 24.53 -0.44 4.46
C ASP A 62 23.05 0.02 4.43
N LEU A 63 22.13 -0.96 4.31
CA LEU A 63 20.70 -0.65 4.23
C LEU A 63 20.18 -0.03 5.53
N LYS A 64 19.31 0.98 5.38
CA LYS A 64 18.66 1.71 6.49
C LYS A 64 17.14 1.59 6.47
N GLY A 65 16.59 0.80 5.54
CA GLY A 65 15.16 0.56 5.45
C GLY A 65 14.77 -0.30 4.27
N VAL A 66 13.53 -0.78 4.32
CA VAL A 66 12.92 -1.62 3.29
C VAL A 66 11.51 -1.13 2.97
N ILE A 67 11.10 -1.22 1.70
CA ILE A 67 9.72 -1.00 1.25
C ILE A 67 9.23 -2.26 0.54
N VAL A 68 8.05 -2.77 0.92
CA VAL A 68 7.39 -3.86 0.19
C VAL A 68 6.53 -3.25 -0.91
N ALA A 69 6.99 -3.36 -2.16
CA ALA A 69 6.42 -2.74 -3.36
C ALA A 69 5.47 -3.70 -4.10
N ILE A 70 4.48 -4.25 -3.39
CA ILE A 70 3.51 -5.24 -3.88
C ILE A 70 2.10 -4.67 -3.78
N GLY A 71 1.34 -4.69 -4.90
CA GLY A 71 0.00 -4.09 -4.97
C GLY A 71 -1.08 -4.89 -4.25
N ASP A 72 -1.09 -6.22 -4.36
CA ASP A 72 -2.07 -7.07 -3.69
C ASP A 72 -1.92 -7.00 -2.17
N ASN A 73 -3.02 -6.69 -1.46
CA ASN A 73 -3.03 -6.47 -0.02
C ASN A 73 -2.60 -7.71 0.77
N SER A 74 -3.08 -8.89 0.40
CA SER A 74 -2.79 -10.14 1.10
C SER A 74 -1.35 -10.59 0.84
N VAL A 75 -0.86 -10.48 -0.40
CA VAL A 75 0.52 -10.80 -0.75
C VAL A 75 1.48 -9.82 -0.08
N ARG A 76 1.18 -8.51 -0.10
CA ARG A 76 1.98 -7.49 0.58
C ARG A 76 2.12 -7.78 2.06
N ALA A 77 1.03 -8.12 2.76
CA ALA A 77 1.06 -8.47 4.18
C ALA A 77 1.92 -9.71 4.46
N LYS A 78 1.75 -10.79 3.66
CA LYS A 78 2.54 -12.01 3.81
C LYS A 78 4.03 -11.77 3.59
N VAL A 79 4.39 -11.02 2.55
CA VAL A 79 5.79 -10.69 2.28
C VAL A 79 6.36 -9.77 3.35
N THR A 80 5.57 -8.80 3.84
CA THR A 80 6.00 -7.94 4.96
C THR A 80 6.30 -8.76 6.21
N ALA A 81 5.45 -9.72 6.57
CA ALA A 81 5.69 -10.61 7.71
C ALA A 81 6.97 -11.44 7.51
N LYS A 82 7.14 -12.06 6.33
CA LYS A 82 8.37 -12.82 5.99
C LYS A 82 9.63 -11.96 6.11
N VAL A 83 9.60 -10.74 5.57
CA VAL A 83 10.73 -9.80 5.67
C VAL A 83 10.99 -9.38 7.12
N ALA A 84 9.94 -9.15 7.92
CA ALA A 84 10.07 -8.81 9.33
C ALA A 84 10.75 -9.93 10.12
N ASP A 85 10.39 -11.20 9.87
CA ASP A 85 11.00 -12.36 10.50
C ASP A 85 12.48 -12.50 10.13
N ILE A 86 12.83 -12.34 8.85
CA ILE A 86 14.22 -12.37 8.38
C ILE A 86 15.05 -11.25 9.01
N CYS A 87 14.46 -10.06 9.15
CA CYS A 87 15.12 -8.88 9.68
C CYS A 87 14.97 -8.72 11.20
N ALA A 88 14.44 -9.70 11.91
CA ALA A 88 14.18 -9.57 13.36
C ALA A 88 15.41 -9.20 14.19
N SER A 89 16.62 -9.60 13.75
CA SER A 89 17.90 -9.25 14.38
C SER A 89 18.59 -8.02 13.79
N LEU A 90 17.98 -7.39 12.77
CA LEU A 90 18.56 -6.24 12.05
C LEU A 90 17.78 -4.96 12.36
N PRO A 91 18.45 -3.80 12.51
CA PRO A 91 17.78 -2.51 12.64
C PRO A 91 17.31 -2.02 11.25
N LEU A 92 16.46 -2.79 10.58
CA LEU A 92 15.99 -2.50 9.22
C LEU A 92 14.48 -2.19 9.21
N PRO A 93 14.08 -0.94 9.46
CA PRO A 93 12.68 -0.56 9.54
C PRO A 93 11.99 -0.58 8.16
N PHE A 94 10.69 -0.87 8.17
CA PHE A 94 9.84 -0.56 7.02
C PHE A 94 9.67 0.95 6.89
N VAL A 95 10.04 1.51 5.75
CA VAL A 95 9.92 2.94 5.48
C VAL A 95 8.74 3.23 4.55
N SER A 96 8.11 4.38 4.73
CA SER A 96 6.98 4.80 3.91
C SER A 96 7.43 5.69 2.77
N ALA A 97 6.78 5.59 1.61
CA ALA A 97 7.00 6.43 0.45
C ALA A 97 5.79 7.34 0.23
N VAL A 98 6.02 8.66 0.29
CA VAL A 98 4.97 9.67 0.09
C VAL A 98 5.37 10.57 -1.06
N HIS A 99 4.57 10.57 -2.14
CA HIS A 99 4.86 11.40 -3.30
C HIS A 99 4.82 12.90 -2.93
N PRO A 100 5.76 13.74 -3.40
CA PRO A 100 5.81 15.16 -3.07
C PRO A 100 4.56 15.96 -3.43
N SER A 101 3.77 15.50 -4.41
CA SER A 101 2.49 16.13 -4.78
C SER A 101 1.28 15.60 -3.99
N ALA A 102 1.46 14.72 -3.03
CA ALA A 102 0.38 14.31 -2.14
C ALA A 102 0.11 15.43 -1.11
N SER A 103 -1.17 15.69 -0.85
CA SER A 103 -1.59 16.65 0.18
C SER A 103 -1.95 15.89 1.45
N ILE A 104 -1.23 16.16 2.55
CA ILE A 104 -1.45 15.51 3.84
C ILE A 104 -1.93 16.55 4.85
N GLY A 105 -3.14 16.35 5.36
CA GLY A 105 -3.78 17.21 6.35
C GLY A 105 -3.11 17.17 7.73
N LYS A 106 -3.37 18.16 8.55
CA LYS A 106 -2.89 18.22 9.93
C LYS A 106 -3.42 17.06 10.76
N GLU A 107 -2.66 16.64 11.77
CA GLU A 107 -3.02 15.56 12.71
C GLU A 107 -3.22 14.18 12.03
N THR A 108 -2.79 14.04 10.79
CA THR A 108 -2.80 12.76 10.08
C THR A 108 -1.61 11.91 10.48
N THR A 109 -1.84 10.63 10.74
CA THR A 109 -0.79 9.64 11.00
C THR A 109 -0.71 8.63 9.87
N ILE A 110 0.52 8.26 9.49
CA ILE A 110 0.79 7.28 8.42
C ILE A 110 1.70 6.20 8.97
N GLY A 111 1.21 4.96 8.98
CA GLY A 111 1.94 3.79 9.46
C GLY A 111 3.10 3.38 8.55
N ALA A 112 4.03 2.62 9.13
CA ALA A 112 5.23 2.14 8.44
C ALA A 112 4.91 1.31 7.20
N GLY A 113 5.73 1.42 6.16
CA GLY A 113 5.58 0.68 4.91
C GLY A 113 4.41 1.13 4.02
N THR A 114 3.72 2.22 4.39
CA THR A 114 2.59 2.76 3.62
C THR A 114 3.09 3.58 2.42
N VAL A 115 2.40 3.44 1.30
CA VAL A 115 2.70 4.18 0.06
C VAL A 115 1.57 5.15 -0.26
N VAL A 116 1.90 6.44 -0.41
CA VAL A 116 0.97 7.50 -0.81
C VAL A 116 1.42 8.06 -2.16
N MET A 117 0.58 7.91 -3.18
CA MET A 117 0.94 8.17 -4.57
C MET A 117 0.64 9.61 -5.01
N ALA A 118 1.01 9.91 -6.26
CA ALA A 118 0.89 11.24 -6.83
C ALA A 118 -0.54 11.79 -6.80
N GLY A 119 -0.69 13.03 -6.31
CA GLY A 119 -1.96 13.74 -6.26
C GLY A 119 -2.99 13.14 -5.29
N ALA A 120 -2.59 12.20 -4.42
CA ALA A 120 -3.46 11.74 -3.35
C ALA A 120 -3.72 12.88 -2.35
N VAL A 121 -4.93 12.94 -1.83
CA VAL A 121 -5.35 13.92 -0.82
C VAL A 121 -5.81 13.18 0.43
N ILE A 122 -5.17 13.45 1.55
CA ILE A 122 -5.53 12.90 2.84
C ILE A 122 -5.85 14.09 3.74
N ASN A 123 -7.11 14.24 4.09
CA ASN A 123 -7.60 15.37 4.87
C ASN A 123 -7.25 15.23 6.38
N PRO A 124 -7.46 16.29 7.20
CA PRO A 124 -7.04 16.31 8.58
C PRO A 124 -7.62 15.18 9.44
N ALA A 125 -6.90 14.84 10.52
CA ALA A 125 -7.28 13.86 11.54
C ALA A 125 -7.48 12.43 11.04
N CYS A 126 -6.91 12.07 9.88
CA CYS A 126 -6.95 10.70 9.37
C CYS A 126 -5.90 9.82 10.04
N ARG A 127 -6.23 8.54 10.21
CA ARG A 127 -5.31 7.50 10.68
C ARG A 127 -5.15 6.43 9.63
N ILE A 128 -3.92 6.26 9.13
CA ILE A 128 -3.58 5.26 8.13
C ILE A 128 -2.64 4.25 8.77
N GLY A 129 -3.02 3.00 8.75
CA GLY A 129 -2.27 1.87 9.28
C GLY A 129 -0.99 1.55 8.52
N ARG A 130 -0.38 0.42 8.85
CA ARG A 130 0.86 -0.06 8.23
C ARG A 130 0.59 -0.70 6.88
N GLY A 131 1.55 -0.54 5.96
CA GLY A 131 1.51 -1.20 4.67
C GLY A 131 0.28 -0.87 3.82
N CYS A 132 -0.36 0.27 4.03
CA CYS A 132 -1.50 0.73 3.24
C CYS A 132 -1.06 1.30 1.88
N ILE A 133 -2.00 1.39 0.94
CA ILE A 133 -1.80 2.07 -0.33
C ILE A 133 -2.90 3.12 -0.50
N VAL A 134 -2.50 4.39 -0.59
CA VAL A 134 -3.36 5.49 -1.07
C VAL A 134 -2.89 5.84 -2.46
N ASN A 135 -3.62 5.35 -3.47
CA ASN A 135 -3.17 5.36 -4.85
C ASN A 135 -3.34 6.74 -5.52
N THR A 136 -2.92 6.85 -6.77
CA THR A 136 -2.92 8.08 -7.58
C THR A 136 -4.28 8.76 -7.55
N ARG A 137 -4.32 10.04 -7.14
CA ARG A 137 -5.53 10.86 -7.03
C ARG A 137 -6.64 10.28 -6.14
N ALA A 138 -6.35 9.33 -5.28
CA ALA A 138 -7.31 8.92 -4.28
C ALA A 138 -7.46 10.00 -3.21
N SER A 139 -8.68 10.20 -2.70
CA SER A 139 -8.94 11.11 -1.60
C SER A 139 -9.56 10.38 -0.40
N LEU A 140 -8.95 10.56 0.75
CA LEU A 140 -9.44 10.13 2.05
C LEU A 140 -9.82 11.38 2.83
N ASP A 141 -11.11 11.56 3.08
CA ASP A 141 -11.60 12.76 3.73
C ASP A 141 -11.46 12.67 5.27
N HIS A 142 -11.67 13.81 5.96
CA HIS A 142 -11.34 14.05 7.37
C HIS A 142 -11.88 12.98 8.33
N ASP A 143 -11.21 12.79 9.47
CA ASP A 143 -11.58 11.86 10.54
C ASP A 143 -11.72 10.38 10.11
N SER A 144 -11.13 10.02 8.98
CA SER A 144 -11.24 8.67 8.42
C SER A 144 -10.10 7.76 8.89
N VAL A 145 -10.37 6.47 8.87
CA VAL A 145 -9.41 5.43 9.26
C VAL A 145 -9.21 4.44 8.13
N MET A 146 -7.96 4.14 7.83
CA MET A 146 -7.55 2.98 7.04
C MET A 146 -6.76 2.05 7.94
N GLU A 147 -7.26 0.84 8.16
CA GLU A 147 -6.54 -0.18 8.93
C GLU A 147 -5.42 -0.82 8.08
N ASP A 148 -4.57 -1.62 8.75
CA ASP A 148 -3.37 -2.22 8.17
C ASP A 148 -3.65 -2.94 6.86
N TYR A 149 -2.76 -2.76 5.89
CA TYR A 149 -2.76 -3.39 4.56
C TYR A 149 -4.02 -3.14 3.72
N SER A 150 -4.84 -2.15 4.07
CA SER A 150 -5.95 -1.71 3.21
C SER A 150 -5.46 -0.87 2.03
N SER A 151 -6.32 -0.70 1.03
CA SER A 151 -5.97 0.11 -0.15
C SER A 151 -7.14 0.91 -0.72
N LEU A 152 -6.86 2.14 -1.13
CA LEU A 152 -7.69 2.95 -2.02
C LEU A 152 -7.00 2.97 -3.38
N ALA A 153 -7.65 2.41 -4.40
CA ALA A 153 -7.15 2.37 -5.78
C ALA A 153 -7.21 3.77 -6.45
N PRO A 154 -6.66 3.95 -7.68
CA PRO A 154 -6.66 5.23 -8.35
C PRO A 154 -8.04 5.89 -8.43
N GLY A 155 -8.12 7.17 -8.07
CA GLY A 155 -9.33 7.98 -8.18
C GLY A 155 -10.46 7.63 -7.22
N VAL A 156 -10.23 6.80 -6.21
CA VAL A 156 -11.22 6.59 -5.14
C VAL A 156 -11.48 7.89 -4.41
N THR A 157 -12.75 8.16 -4.12
CA THR A 157 -13.15 9.36 -3.36
C THR A 157 -14.00 8.94 -2.16
N THR A 158 -13.61 9.38 -0.96
CA THR A 158 -14.39 9.16 0.25
C THR A 158 -14.96 10.47 0.78
N GLY A 159 -16.13 10.41 1.43
CA GLY A 159 -16.54 11.45 2.37
C GLY A 159 -15.82 11.26 3.72
N GLY A 160 -16.01 12.17 4.65
CA GLY A 160 -15.38 12.12 5.98
C GLY A 160 -15.92 10.99 6.86
N ASN A 161 -15.22 10.69 7.95
CA ASN A 161 -15.55 9.65 8.93
C ASN A 161 -15.76 8.25 8.34
N CYS A 162 -15.02 7.91 7.27
CA CYS A 162 -15.02 6.57 6.70
C CYS A 162 -14.07 5.65 7.46
N HIS A 163 -14.42 4.36 7.52
CA HIS A 163 -13.57 3.32 8.12
C HIS A 163 -13.32 2.22 7.09
N ILE A 164 -12.07 2.04 6.70
CA ILE A 164 -11.63 1.00 5.77
C ILE A 164 -10.88 -0.06 6.57
N GLY A 165 -11.51 -1.22 6.74
CA GLY A 165 -10.98 -2.33 7.54
C GLY A 165 -9.71 -2.95 6.96
N SER A 166 -9.02 -3.72 7.80
CA SER A 166 -7.76 -4.38 7.44
C SER A 166 -7.90 -5.22 6.16
N HIS A 167 -6.91 -5.14 5.29
CA HIS A 167 -6.88 -5.86 4.00
C HIS A 167 -8.04 -5.53 3.05
N ALA A 168 -8.91 -4.60 3.37
CA ALA A 168 -9.97 -4.18 2.46
C ALA A 168 -9.39 -3.45 1.23
N ALA A 169 -10.02 -3.66 0.08
CA ALA A 169 -9.62 -3.03 -1.17
C ALA A 169 -10.79 -2.25 -1.77
N VAL A 170 -10.62 -0.94 -1.90
CA VAL A 170 -11.56 -0.09 -2.61
C VAL A 170 -11.02 0.16 -4.01
N SER A 171 -11.71 -0.37 -5.03
CA SER A 171 -11.22 -0.40 -6.41
C SER A 171 -11.37 0.93 -7.13
N ILE A 172 -10.77 1.01 -8.33
CA ILE A 172 -10.62 2.22 -9.15
C ILE A 172 -11.94 3.03 -9.26
N GLY A 173 -11.88 4.32 -8.94
CA GLY A 173 -12.96 5.27 -9.14
C GLY A 173 -14.20 5.03 -8.27
N ALA A 174 -14.14 4.19 -7.27
CA ALA A 174 -15.26 4.03 -6.33
C ALA A 174 -15.47 5.29 -5.49
N VAL A 175 -16.72 5.58 -5.15
CA VAL A 175 -17.14 6.72 -4.35
C VAL A 175 -17.84 6.23 -3.09
N LEU A 176 -17.36 6.65 -1.92
CA LEU A 176 -17.91 6.30 -0.63
C LEU A 176 -18.60 7.52 -0.01
N ARG A 177 -19.86 7.37 0.38
CA ARG A 177 -20.56 8.40 1.13
C ARG A 177 -19.88 8.62 2.49
N HIS A 178 -20.08 9.78 3.09
CA HIS A 178 -19.68 10.09 4.47
C HIS A 178 -20.15 9.01 5.47
N GLY A 179 -19.28 8.66 6.42
CA GLY A 179 -19.59 7.73 7.52
C GLY A 179 -19.69 6.25 7.09
N ILE A 180 -19.13 5.87 5.96
CA ILE A 180 -19.18 4.48 5.47
C ILE A 180 -18.09 3.63 6.14
N ALA A 181 -18.50 2.44 6.59
CA ALA A 181 -17.60 1.37 7.01
C ALA A 181 -17.47 0.30 5.92
N ILE A 182 -16.23 -0.02 5.57
CA ILE A 182 -15.87 -1.15 4.68
C ILE A 182 -15.20 -2.19 5.58
N GLY A 183 -15.82 -3.38 5.70
CA GLY A 183 -15.33 -4.44 6.56
C GLY A 183 -14.00 -5.03 6.08
N GLU A 184 -13.28 -5.65 7.01
CA GLU A 184 -12.00 -6.27 6.73
C GLU A 184 -12.07 -7.30 5.59
N HIS A 185 -10.98 -7.47 4.86
CA HIS A 185 -10.86 -8.41 3.74
C HIS A 185 -11.93 -8.24 2.65
N SER A 186 -12.75 -7.21 2.67
CA SER A 186 -13.75 -6.98 1.64
C SER A 186 -13.20 -6.26 0.41
N VAL A 187 -13.93 -6.33 -0.69
CA VAL A 187 -13.61 -5.63 -1.94
C VAL A 187 -14.80 -4.82 -2.40
N VAL A 188 -14.57 -3.54 -2.61
CA VAL A 188 -15.51 -2.65 -3.32
C VAL A 188 -15.08 -2.60 -4.79
N GLY A 189 -15.97 -2.99 -5.70
CA GLY A 189 -15.67 -3.02 -7.15
C GLY A 189 -15.47 -1.65 -7.76
N ALA A 190 -14.82 -1.62 -8.92
CA ALA A 190 -14.51 -0.38 -9.62
C ALA A 190 -15.77 0.42 -9.99
N GLY A 191 -15.68 1.76 -9.88
CA GLY A 191 -16.77 2.69 -10.21
C GLY A 191 -18.02 2.57 -9.31
N SER A 192 -17.94 1.87 -8.20
CA SER A 192 -19.07 1.68 -7.30
C SER A 192 -19.43 2.94 -6.52
N LEU A 193 -20.73 3.17 -6.29
CA LEU A 193 -21.26 4.17 -5.36
C LEU A 193 -21.70 3.50 -4.07
N VAL A 194 -20.93 3.66 -3.00
CA VAL A 194 -21.17 3.01 -1.70
C VAL A 194 -21.97 3.93 -0.79
N LEU A 195 -23.23 3.59 -0.55
CA LEU A 195 -24.18 4.37 0.27
C LEU A 195 -24.48 3.71 1.62
N SER A 196 -24.05 2.47 1.85
CA SER A 196 -24.22 1.72 3.10
C SER A 196 -22.96 0.93 3.41
N ALA A 197 -22.80 0.51 4.68
CA ALA A 197 -21.66 -0.31 5.09
C ALA A 197 -21.54 -1.59 4.26
N VAL A 198 -20.29 -2.00 4.00
CA VAL A 198 -19.96 -3.26 3.33
C VAL A 198 -19.44 -4.23 4.40
N GLU A 199 -20.05 -5.41 4.46
CA GLU A 199 -19.69 -6.43 5.44
C GLU A 199 -18.26 -6.94 5.21
N ALA A 200 -17.62 -7.41 6.30
CA ALA A 200 -16.34 -8.09 6.19
C ALA A 200 -16.42 -9.34 5.28
N PHE A 201 -15.30 -9.71 4.69
CA PHE A 201 -15.18 -10.90 3.83
C PHE A 201 -16.21 -10.95 2.70
N SER A 202 -16.48 -9.81 2.07
CA SER A 202 -17.47 -9.74 1.00
C SER A 202 -16.97 -8.96 -0.22
N ILE A 203 -17.61 -9.20 -1.37
CA ILE A 203 -17.43 -8.38 -2.57
C ILE A 203 -18.74 -7.62 -2.81
N ALA A 204 -18.63 -6.29 -2.92
CA ALA A 204 -19.75 -5.42 -3.23
C ALA A 204 -19.42 -4.52 -4.41
N TYR A 205 -20.35 -4.35 -5.35
CA TYR A 205 -20.21 -3.41 -6.45
C TYR A 205 -21.56 -2.92 -7.00
N GLY A 206 -21.50 -1.89 -7.82
CA GLY A 206 -22.66 -1.27 -8.47
C GLY A 206 -22.93 0.16 -8.00
N SER A 207 -24.01 0.74 -8.51
CA SER A 207 -24.48 2.10 -8.17
C SER A 207 -26.00 2.07 -7.92
N PRO A 208 -26.44 1.96 -6.67
CA PRO A 208 -25.64 1.79 -5.45
C PRO A 208 -24.98 0.41 -5.34
N ALA A 209 -23.85 0.35 -4.63
CA ALA A 209 -23.13 -0.90 -4.40
C ALA A 209 -23.96 -1.85 -3.52
N LYS A 210 -23.96 -3.12 -3.90
CA LYS A 210 -24.61 -4.23 -3.18
C LYS A 210 -23.65 -5.40 -3.04
N LYS A 211 -23.76 -6.15 -1.96
CA LYS A 211 -23.02 -7.40 -1.77
C LYS A 211 -23.41 -8.37 -2.89
N VAL A 212 -22.42 -8.92 -3.54
CA VAL A 212 -22.59 -9.89 -4.65
C VAL A 212 -22.22 -11.30 -4.23
N ARG A 213 -21.19 -11.47 -3.43
CA ARG A 213 -20.75 -12.75 -2.89
C ARG A 213 -19.87 -12.60 -1.66
N ASP A 214 -19.69 -13.70 -0.95
CA ASP A 214 -18.66 -13.82 0.08
C ASP A 214 -17.27 -13.94 -0.55
N ARG A 215 -16.26 -13.66 0.25
CA ARG A 215 -14.85 -13.72 -0.13
C ARG A 215 -14.05 -14.42 0.96
N GLN A 216 -13.02 -15.17 0.56
CA GLN A 216 -12.05 -15.74 1.47
C GLN A 216 -10.79 -14.88 1.53
N PRO A 217 -10.07 -14.85 2.68
CA PRO A 217 -8.76 -14.21 2.76
C PRO A 217 -7.82 -14.75 1.68
N GLY A 218 -7.21 -13.84 0.90
CA GLY A 218 -6.28 -14.22 -0.17
C GLY A 218 -6.92 -14.48 -1.54
N ASP A 219 -8.24 -14.43 -1.67
CA ASP A 219 -8.87 -14.42 -2.98
C ASP A 219 -8.31 -13.27 -3.82
N LYS A 220 -7.96 -13.55 -5.08
CA LYS A 220 -7.49 -12.52 -6.01
C LYS A 220 -8.60 -11.50 -6.30
N TYR A 221 -8.24 -10.23 -6.41
CA TYR A 221 -9.16 -9.14 -6.75
C TYR A 221 -8.53 -8.12 -7.72
N LEU A 222 -7.28 -8.36 -8.09
CA LEU A 222 -6.53 -7.65 -9.13
C LEU A 222 -6.36 -8.56 -10.34
#